data_35bbce71cb832b73809705a71ae11c9a
#
_entry.id   35bbce71cb832b73809705a71ae11c9a
#
_cell.length_a   1.000
_cell.length_b   1.000
_cell.length_c   1.000
_cell.angle_alpha   90.00
_cell.angle_beta   90.00
_cell.angle_gamma   90.00
#
_symmetry.space_group_name_H-M   'P 1'
#
loop_
_entity.id
_entity.type
_entity.pdbx_description
1 polymer ?
#
loop_
_entity_poly.entity_id
_entity_poly.type
_entity_poly.pdbx_seq_one_letter_code
_entity_poly.pdbx_strand_id
1 'polypeptide(L)'
;MEKMLKTTAKDRVTKTAEHVNGGAGFIMKEELITPEQRGEHCGLLNRITLKPNCEIGHHEHHGEAEMYYILEGTGMYEEDGEAVAVEAGDVPYCEDGHGHGLKNNGKEELVMVAVILKK
;
A
#
# COMPACT_ATOMS: atom_id res chain seq x y z
N MET A 1 31.50 15.11 2.05
CA MET A 1 30.73 14.17 1.20
C MET A 1 29.46 13.76 1.91
N GLU A 2 28.35 13.89 1.24
CA GLU A 2 27.09 13.50 1.82
C GLU A 2 26.97 11.97 1.88
N LYS A 3 26.37 11.49 2.96
CA LYS A 3 26.13 10.07 3.13
C LYS A 3 24.98 9.64 2.24
N MET A 4 25.19 8.54 1.52
CA MET A 4 24.14 7.95 0.71
C MET A 4 23.00 7.47 1.60
N LEU A 5 21.75 7.77 1.22
CA LEU A 5 20.58 7.24 1.91
C LEU A 5 20.29 5.84 1.37
N LYS A 6 20.34 4.86 2.25
CA LYS A 6 19.98 3.49 1.94
C LYS A 6 19.41 2.86 3.20
N THR A 7 18.20 2.33 3.10
CA THR A 7 17.60 1.57 4.21
C THR A 7 17.87 0.09 3.98
N THR A 8 17.90 -0.69 5.06
CA THR A 8 18.27 -2.10 5.02
C THR A 8 17.14 -2.94 5.62
N ALA A 9 16.77 -4.02 4.95
CA ALA A 9 15.65 -4.86 5.40
C ALA A 9 15.78 -5.31 6.86
N LYS A 10 16.97 -5.69 7.29
CA LYS A 10 17.17 -6.16 8.67
C LYS A 10 16.97 -5.08 9.72
N ASP A 11 17.04 -3.82 9.33
CA ASP A 11 16.89 -2.70 10.26
C ASP A 11 15.49 -2.12 10.26
N ARG A 12 14.61 -2.59 9.35
CA ARG A 12 13.24 -2.13 9.29
C ARG A 12 12.33 -3.00 10.13
N VAL A 13 11.28 -2.40 10.67
CA VAL A 13 10.32 -3.07 11.54
C VAL A 13 9.00 -3.18 10.82
N THR A 14 8.35 -4.36 10.90
CA THR A 14 7.02 -4.58 10.38
C THR A 14 6.02 -4.31 11.50
N LYS A 15 5.04 -3.45 11.25
CA LYS A 15 3.99 -3.10 12.20
C LYS A 15 2.65 -3.60 11.71
N THR A 16 1.77 -3.93 12.66
CA THR A 16 0.40 -4.37 12.35
C THR A 16 -0.56 -3.21 12.60
N ALA A 17 -1.50 -3.00 11.67
CA ALA A 17 -2.57 -2.03 11.83
C ALA A 17 -3.90 -2.71 11.57
N GLU A 18 -4.86 -2.57 12.51
CA GLU A 18 -6.17 -3.20 12.41
C GLU A 18 -7.19 -2.29 11.77
N HIS A 19 -8.09 -2.88 11.00
CA HIS A 19 -9.27 -2.18 10.41
C HIS A 19 -8.92 -0.88 9.71
N VAL A 20 -7.88 -0.91 8.88
CA VAL A 20 -7.41 0.27 8.15
C VAL A 20 -8.52 0.78 7.23
N ASN A 21 -8.93 2.02 7.42
CA ASN A 21 -10.03 2.65 6.70
C ASN A 21 -11.32 1.84 6.76
N GLY A 22 -11.58 1.17 7.89
CA GLY A 22 -12.77 0.35 8.08
C GLY A 22 -12.71 -1.02 7.44
N GLY A 23 -11.57 -1.42 6.91
CA GLY A 23 -11.40 -2.72 6.28
C GLY A 23 -11.41 -3.88 7.28
N ALA A 24 -11.67 -5.08 6.77
CA ALA A 24 -11.68 -6.29 7.60
C ALA A 24 -10.26 -6.68 8.01
N GLY A 25 -10.11 -7.21 9.22
CA GLY A 25 -8.87 -7.77 9.71
C GLY A 25 -7.77 -6.73 9.91
N PHE A 26 -6.59 -7.03 9.44
CA PHE A 26 -5.41 -6.22 9.67
C PHE A 26 -4.48 -6.22 8.47
N ILE A 27 -3.57 -5.25 8.43
CA ILE A 27 -2.47 -5.27 7.48
C ILE A 27 -1.15 -5.28 8.24
N MET A 28 -0.12 -5.79 7.62
CA MET A 28 1.24 -5.71 8.12
C MET A 28 1.98 -4.75 7.23
N LYS A 29 2.61 -3.71 7.80
CA LYS A 29 3.27 -2.69 7.00
C LYS A 29 4.70 -2.47 7.46
N GLU A 30 5.59 -2.34 6.48
CA GLU A 30 7.00 -2.07 6.68
C GLU A 30 7.31 -0.75 5.96
N GLU A 31 7.74 0.27 6.71
CA GLU A 31 8.15 1.52 6.09
C GLU A 31 9.51 1.32 5.41
N LEU A 32 9.52 1.40 4.09
CA LEU A 32 10.76 1.22 3.33
C LEU A 32 11.66 2.46 3.45
N ILE A 33 11.03 3.62 3.58
CA ILE A 33 11.68 4.90 3.88
C ILE A 33 10.82 5.58 4.94
N THR A 34 11.43 6.09 5.99
CA THR A 34 10.68 6.74 7.08
C THR A 34 10.17 8.12 6.66
N PRO A 35 9.15 8.65 7.36
CA PRO A 35 8.65 10.01 7.07
C PRO A 35 9.75 11.07 7.06
N GLU A 36 10.73 10.95 7.94
CA GLU A 36 11.83 11.91 8.03
C GLU A 36 12.77 11.83 6.84
N GLN A 37 12.87 10.65 6.20
CA GLN A 37 13.80 10.41 5.11
C GLN A 37 13.21 10.74 3.73
N ARG A 38 11.89 10.59 3.56
CA ARG A 38 11.31 10.59 2.21
C ARG A 38 10.99 11.97 1.62
N GLY A 39 11.15 13.02 2.40
CA GLY A 39 10.95 14.38 1.90
C GLY A 39 9.47 14.74 1.73
N GLU A 40 9.21 15.86 1.05
CA GLU A 40 7.87 16.43 1.00
C GLU A 40 6.99 15.91 -0.13
N HIS A 41 7.56 15.31 -1.17
CA HIS A 41 6.78 14.86 -2.33
C HIS A 41 6.35 13.40 -2.25
N CYS A 42 7.02 12.59 -1.45
CA CYS A 42 6.65 11.20 -1.23
C CYS A 42 5.85 11.11 0.08
N GLY A 43 4.56 10.79 -0.02
CA GLY A 43 3.69 10.72 1.14
C GLY A 43 3.77 9.40 1.89
N LEU A 44 4.24 8.34 1.21
CA LEU A 44 4.34 7.01 1.81
C LEU A 44 5.10 6.10 0.85
N LEU A 45 5.95 5.23 1.42
CA LEU A 45 6.60 4.17 0.65
C LEU A 45 6.71 2.96 1.57
N ASN A 46 5.74 2.06 1.48
CA ASN A 46 5.63 0.91 2.36
C ASN A 46 5.51 -0.40 1.59
N ARG A 47 6.06 -1.46 2.17
CA ARG A 47 5.72 -2.82 1.77
C ARG A 47 4.59 -3.25 2.68
N ILE A 48 3.48 -3.69 2.09
CA ILE A 48 2.26 -4.04 2.84
C ILE A 48 1.87 -5.48 2.52
N THR A 49 1.53 -6.22 3.57
CA THR A 49 1.07 -7.61 3.45
C THR A 49 -0.34 -7.71 4.00
N LEU A 50 -1.25 -8.31 3.21
CA LEU A 50 -2.59 -8.65 3.63
C LEU A 50 -2.71 -10.17 3.70
N LYS A 51 -3.05 -10.69 4.87
CA LYS A 51 -3.39 -12.11 5.02
C LYS A 51 -4.75 -12.37 4.34
N PRO A 52 -5.10 -13.64 4.06
CA PRO A 52 -6.42 -13.92 3.49
C PRO A 52 -7.56 -13.30 4.29
N ASN A 53 -8.53 -12.75 3.59
CA ASN A 53 -9.72 -12.09 4.13
C ASN A 53 -9.45 -10.74 4.80
N CYS A 54 -8.23 -10.24 4.74
CA CYS A 54 -7.90 -8.91 5.26
C CYS A 54 -8.06 -7.87 4.15
N GLU A 55 -8.27 -6.62 4.56
CA GLU A 55 -8.70 -5.59 3.63
C GLU A 55 -8.21 -4.22 4.06
N ILE A 56 -7.77 -3.41 3.08
CA ILE A 56 -7.65 -1.96 3.24
C ILE A 56 -8.98 -1.41 2.74
N GLY A 57 -9.74 -0.74 3.62
CA GLY A 57 -11.06 -0.21 3.25
C GLY A 57 -10.96 0.95 2.28
N HIS A 58 -12.11 1.30 1.70
CA HIS A 58 -12.20 2.41 0.76
C HIS A 58 -11.77 3.72 1.43
N HIS A 59 -10.90 4.47 0.79
CA HIS A 59 -10.46 5.79 1.24
C HIS A 59 -10.14 6.65 0.03
N GLU A 60 -10.27 7.97 0.21
CA GLU A 60 -10.06 8.93 -0.87
C GLU A 60 -8.73 9.64 -0.71
N HIS A 61 -8.15 10.03 -1.85
CA HIS A 61 -6.92 10.81 -1.89
C HIS A 61 -7.19 12.19 -2.45
N HIS A 62 -6.71 13.22 -1.73
CA HIS A 62 -6.88 14.61 -2.13
C HIS A 62 -5.52 15.31 -2.04
N GLY A 63 -5.05 15.85 -3.17
CA GLY A 63 -3.73 16.48 -3.24
C GLY A 63 -2.59 15.47 -3.40
N GLU A 64 -2.94 14.23 -3.71
CA GLU A 64 -1.96 13.15 -3.85
C GLU A 64 -2.55 12.02 -4.69
N ALA A 65 -1.67 11.15 -5.18
CA ALA A 65 -2.07 9.93 -5.88
C ALA A 65 -1.38 8.76 -5.20
N GLU A 66 -1.95 7.56 -5.31
CA GLU A 66 -1.34 6.37 -4.73
C GLU A 66 -1.33 5.23 -5.72
N MET A 67 -0.20 4.52 -5.80
CA MET A 67 -0.10 3.30 -6.59
C MET A 67 0.24 2.13 -5.70
N TYR A 68 -0.26 0.95 -6.06
CA TYR A 68 0.11 -0.32 -5.46
C TYR A 68 0.82 -1.17 -6.50
N TYR A 69 2.05 -1.57 -6.23
CA TYR A 69 2.73 -2.53 -7.08
C TYR A 69 2.60 -3.90 -6.43
N ILE A 70 1.78 -4.77 -7.03
CA ILE A 70 1.51 -6.11 -6.48
C ILE A 70 2.73 -7.00 -6.73
N LEU A 71 3.32 -7.51 -5.65
CA LEU A 71 4.50 -8.36 -5.71
C LEU A 71 4.15 -9.83 -5.67
N GLU A 72 3.17 -10.22 -4.85
CA GLU A 72 2.79 -11.61 -4.63
C GLU A 72 1.30 -11.70 -4.36
N GLY A 73 0.71 -12.84 -4.76
CA GLY A 73 -0.68 -13.13 -4.45
C GLY A 73 -1.66 -12.52 -5.42
N THR A 74 -2.93 -12.62 -5.07
CA THR A 74 -4.05 -12.10 -5.84
C THR A 74 -5.00 -11.37 -4.93
N GLY A 75 -5.76 -10.45 -5.47
CA GLY A 75 -6.73 -9.70 -4.68
C GLY A 75 -7.79 -9.05 -5.54
N MET A 76 -8.65 -8.30 -4.88
CA MET A 76 -9.67 -7.51 -5.54
C MET A 76 -9.42 -6.04 -5.20
N TYR A 77 -9.15 -5.26 -6.24
CA TYR A 77 -8.93 -3.83 -6.13
C TYR A 77 -10.23 -3.12 -6.51
N GLU A 78 -10.61 -2.14 -5.70
CA GLU A 78 -11.81 -1.33 -5.96
C GLU A 78 -11.40 0.13 -6.12
N GLU A 79 -11.99 0.81 -7.10
CA GLU A 79 -11.79 2.25 -7.28
C GLU A 79 -13.12 2.86 -7.68
N ASP A 80 -13.58 3.84 -6.88
CA ASP A 80 -14.84 4.56 -7.11
C ASP A 80 -16.02 3.63 -7.34
N GLY A 81 -16.05 2.50 -6.63
CA GLY A 81 -17.15 1.55 -6.69
C GLY A 81 -17.01 0.44 -7.73
N GLU A 82 -15.97 0.48 -8.57
CA GLU A 82 -15.72 -0.58 -9.55
C GLU A 82 -14.62 -1.49 -9.04
N ALA A 83 -14.82 -2.81 -9.12
CA ALA A 83 -13.86 -3.79 -8.63
C ALA A 83 -13.21 -4.52 -9.79
N VAL A 84 -11.90 -4.77 -9.66
CA VAL A 84 -11.12 -5.51 -10.65
C VAL A 84 -10.16 -6.43 -9.94
N ALA A 85 -9.98 -7.65 -10.48
CA ALA A 85 -8.99 -8.59 -9.94
C ALA A 85 -7.59 -8.09 -10.26
N VAL A 86 -6.68 -8.26 -9.29
CA VAL A 86 -5.27 -7.93 -9.47
C VAL A 86 -4.41 -9.13 -9.07
N GLU A 87 -3.22 -9.20 -9.67
CA GLU A 87 -2.25 -10.25 -9.38
C GLU A 87 -0.83 -9.70 -9.46
N ALA A 88 0.15 -10.52 -9.12
CA ALA A 88 1.55 -10.12 -9.14
C ALA A 88 1.93 -9.48 -10.48
N GLY A 89 2.58 -8.32 -10.40
CA GLY A 89 2.98 -7.53 -11.56
C GLY A 89 2.01 -6.41 -11.91
N ASP A 90 0.78 -6.44 -11.40
CA ASP A 90 -0.19 -5.38 -11.67
C ASP A 90 0.11 -4.13 -10.84
N VAL A 91 -0.22 -2.97 -11.41
CA VAL A 91 -0.05 -1.69 -10.72
C VAL A 91 -1.34 -0.86 -10.87
N PRO A 92 -2.31 -1.02 -9.96
CA PRO A 92 -3.43 -0.08 -9.91
C PRO A 92 -2.94 1.28 -9.41
N TYR A 93 -3.42 2.33 -10.04
CA TYR A 93 -3.01 3.71 -9.75
C TYR A 93 -4.26 4.54 -9.47
N CYS A 94 -4.37 5.00 -8.22
CA CYS A 94 -5.49 5.85 -7.80
C CYS A 94 -5.07 7.31 -7.94
N GLU A 95 -5.64 8.00 -8.91
CA GLU A 95 -5.32 9.40 -9.17
C GLU A 95 -5.91 10.31 -8.09
N ASP A 96 -5.34 11.51 -7.99
CA ASP A 96 -5.84 12.55 -7.09
C ASP A 96 -7.33 12.79 -7.31
N GLY A 97 -8.08 12.85 -6.23
CA GLY A 97 -9.53 13.06 -6.26
C GLY A 97 -10.36 11.78 -6.32
N HIS A 98 -9.71 10.62 -6.41
CA HIS A 98 -10.40 9.32 -6.47
C HIS A 98 -10.22 8.55 -5.17
N GLY A 99 -11.02 7.50 -5.01
CA GLY A 99 -10.96 6.65 -3.83
C GLY A 99 -10.82 5.19 -4.19
N HIS A 100 -10.16 4.41 -3.35
CA HIS A 100 -9.89 3.01 -3.61
C HIS A 100 -9.77 2.18 -2.33
N GLY A 101 -9.78 0.86 -2.52
CA GLY A 101 -9.53 -0.12 -1.48
C GLY A 101 -8.96 -1.39 -2.09
N LEU A 102 -8.47 -2.27 -1.23
CA LEU A 102 -7.86 -3.53 -1.67
C LEU A 102 -8.23 -4.64 -0.70
N LYS A 103 -8.67 -5.78 -1.22
CA LYS A 103 -9.04 -6.94 -0.42
C LYS A 103 -8.28 -8.17 -0.88
N ASN A 104 -7.79 -8.93 0.07
CA ASN A 104 -7.23 -10.25 -0.23
C ASN A 104 -8.36 -11.27 -0.19
N ASN A 105 -8.85 -11.65 -1.35
CA ASN A 105 -9.89 -12.67 -1.50
C ASN A 105 -9.31 -14.02 -1.92
N GLY A 106 -7.99 -14.15 -1.88
CA GLY A 106 -7.29 -15.40 -2.21
C GLY A 106 -6.96 -16.22 -0.97
N LYS A 107 -6.15 -17.25 -1.17
CA LYS A 107 -5.74 -18.18 -0.09
C LYS A 107 -4.32 -17.91 0.41
N GLU A 108 -3.55 -17.16 -0.35
CA GLU A 108 -2.16 -16.83 -0.02
C GLU A 108 -2.05 -15.37 0.42
N GLU A 109 -0.92 -14.99 0.95
CA GLU A 109 -0.66 -13.59 1.29
C GLU A 109 -0.66 -12.73 0.03
N LEU A 110 -1.22 -11.54 0.16
CA LEU A 110 -1.18 -10.52 -0.88
C LEU A 110 -0.15 -9.48 -0.43
N VAL A 111 0.93 -9.33 -1.20
CA VAL A 111 2.04 -8.43 -0.85
C VAL A 111 2.19 -7.38 -1.94
N MET A 112 2.30 -6.13 -1.53
CA MET A 112 2.44 -5.03 -2.47
C MET A 112 3.35 -3.94 -1.91
N VAL A 113 3.84 -3.08 -2.79
CA VAL A 113 4.51 -1.83 -2.40
C VAL A 113 3.55 -0.70 -2.70
N ALA A 114 3.26 0.10 -1.67
CA ALA A 114 2.39 1.26 -1.79
C ALA A 114 3.23 2.53 -1.84
N VAL A 115 2.92 3.40 -2.78
CA VAL A 115 3.62 4.68 -2.96
C VAL A 115 2.60 5.79 -3.08
N ILE A 116 2.71 6.80 -2.21
CA ILE A 116 1.90 8.01 -2.31
C ILE A 116 2.77 9.14 -2.86
N LEU A 117 2.31 9.74 -3.94
CA LEU A 117 2.96 10.88 -4.58
C LEU A 117 2.14 12.13 -4.29
N LYS A 118 2.75 13.06 -3.56
CA LYS A 118 2.09 14.32 -3.19
C LYS A 118 2.32 15.37 -4.27
N LYS A 119 1.32 16.19 -4.48
CA LYS A 119 1.45 17.33 -5.38
C LYS A 119 2.26 18.45 -4.76
#